data_9c0ce6e63f446af07c48dbc66cc6212e
#
_entry.id   9c0ce6e63f446af07c48dbc66cc6212e
#
_cell.length_a   1.000
_cell.length_b   1.000
_cell.length_c   1.000
_cell.angle_alpha   90.00
_cell.angle_beta   90.00
_cell.angle_gamma   90.00
#
_symmetry.space_group_name_H-M   'P 1'
#
loop_
_entity.id
_entity.type
_entity.pdbx_description
1 polymer ?
#
loop_
_entity_poly.entity_id
_entity_poly.type
_entity_poly.pdbx_seq_one_letter_code
_entity_poly.pdbx_strand_id
1 'polypeptide(L)'
;DDRRGTPHISASQGLWLREHRDNKMYVVHAGGIRQEKYELTLRNVSILEFTDSNAFIKRIDARQAVLEEGFFNLSDARIYESGKIIVHHDSLKIPTELTLGKIQENFASPETISFWDLPEIIKFFENSGFSAHPHRLHLQSLLVSPFLLMTMILIAAVFSVDPNQRAGGGALKISAAIVCGFLLYFMTRITYAMGFAANLPIVFATWSPPLIFACISISMLLHREDG
;
A
#
# COMPACT_ATOMS: atom_id res chain seq x y z
N ASP A 1 -2.93 -27.08 -6.55
CA ASP A 1 -1.52 -27.11 -6.11
C ASP A 1 -0.85 -25.78 -6.45
N ASP A 2 -1.22 -24.75 -5.70
CA ASP A 2 -0.81 -23.36 -5.94
C ASP A 2 0.48 -23.07 -5.14
N ARG A 3 1.64 -23.42 -5.72
CA ARG A 3 2.95 -23.07 -5.16
C ARG A 3 3.41 -21.71 -5.64
N ARG A 4 2.63 -20.68 -5.35
CA ARG A 4 3.12 -19.29 -5.42
C ARG A 4 4.04 -19.08 -4.23
N GLY A 5 5.34 -18.94 -4.52
CA GLY A 5 6.34 -18.63 -3.52
C GLY A 5 6.04 -17.27 -2.87
N THR A 6 5.40 -17.30 -1.71
CA THR A 6 5.23 -16.12 -0.88
C THR A 6 6.60 -15.63 -0.41
N PRO A 7 6.97 -14.37 -0.59
CA PRO A 7 8.17 -13.81 0.01
C PRO A 7 8.01 -13.81 1.53
N HIS A 8 8.86 -14.55 2.22
CA HIS A 8 8.94 -14.51 3.67
C HIS A 8 9.84 -13.35 4.08
N ILE A 9 9.26 -12.33 4.69
CA ILE A 9 10.00 -11.23 5.30
C ILE A 9 10.04 -11.47 6.80
N SER A 10 11.24 -11.77 7.29
CA SER A 10 11.52 -11.71 8.72
C SER A 10 12.21 -10.37 8.98
N ALA A 11 11.68 -9.58 9.90
CA ALA A 11 12.16 -8.24 10.25
C ALA A 11 13.67 -8.15 10.62
N SER A 12 14.30 -9.30 10.87
CA SER A 12 15.71 -9.42 11.24
C SER A 12 16.64 -9.98 10.15
N GLN A 13 16.12 -10.42 8.98
CA GLN A 13 16.88 -11.23 8.01
C GLN A 13 16.99 -10.65 6.59
N GLY A 14 16.54 -9.42 6.34
CA GLY A 14 16.55 -8.82 4.99
C GLY A 14 15.38 -9.28 4.08
N LEU A 15 15.41 -8.80 2.83
CA LEU A 15 14.40 -9.12 1.81
C LEU A 15 14.78 -10.39 1.06
N TRP A 16 13.85 -11.32 0.96
CA TRP A 16 13.96 -12.52 0.13
C TRP A 16 12.91 -12.47 -0.98
N LEU A 17 13.36 -12.52 -2.23
CA LEU A 17 12.50 -12.58 -3.41
C LEU A 17 12.79 -13.87 -4.16
N ARG A 18 11.75 -14.50 -4.68
CA ARG A 18 11.87 -15.71 -5.50
C ARG A 18 11.23 -15.45 -6.85
N GLU A 19 11.96 -15.75 -7.92
CA GLU A 19 11.53 -15.58 -9.30
C GLU A 19 11.76 -16.89 -10.07
N HIS A 20 10.75 -17.32 -10.82
CA HIS A 20 10.90 -18.40 -11.79
C HIS A 20 10.95 -17.80 -13.20
N ARG A 21 12.03 -18.09 -13.94
CA ARG A 21 12.21 -17.62 -15.30
C ARG A 21 13.05 -18.64 -16.09
N ASP A 22 12.68 -18.87 -17.34
CA ASP A 22 13.44 -19.72 -18.31
C ASP A 22 13.82 -21.10 -17.74
N ASN A 23 12.88 -21.77 -17.05
CA ASN A 23 13.11 -23.08 -16.40
C ASN A 23 14.20 -23.06 -15.34
N LYS A 24 14.43 -21.88 -14.70
CA LYS A 24 15.37 -21.68 -13.62
C LYS A 24 14.72 -20.92 -12.48
N MET A 25 15.17 -21.19 -11.28
CA MET A 25 14.73 -20.49 -10.09
C MET A 25 15.81 -19.53 -9.61
N TYR A 26 15.45 -18.27 -9.46
CA TYR A 26 16.30 -17.23 -8.89
C TYR A 26 15.81 -16.88 -7.49
N VAL A 27 16.72 -16.88 -6.54
CA VAL A 27 16.45 -16.43 -5.17
C VAL A 27 17.33 -15.21 -4.92
N VAL A 28 16.70 -14.05 -4.77
CA VAL A 28 17.36 -12.79 -4.51
C VAL A 28 17.23 -12.47 -3.02
N HIS A 29 18.37 -12.33 -2.35
CA HIS A 29 18.46 -11.86 -0.98
C HIS A 29 19.08 -10.48 -0.95
N ALA A 30 18.50 -9.54 -0.21
CA ALA A 30 19.07 -8.21 0.02
C ALA A 30 19.13 -7.91 1.51
N GLY A 31 20.31 -7.53 1.98
CA GLY A 31 20.52 -7.15 3.38
C GLY A 31 20.00 -5.77 3.75
N GLY A 32 19.72 -4.91 2.76
CA GLY A 32 19.15 -3.59 2.97
C GLY A 32 18.43 -3.11 1.71
N ILE A 33 17.42 -2.26 1.89
CA ILE A 33 16.58 -1.75 0.83
C ILE A 33 16.46 -0.24 0.99
N ARG A 34 16.49 0.47 -0.12
CA ARG A 34 16.23 1.89 -0.19
C ARG A 34 15.33 2.18 -1.38
N GLN A 35 14.18 2.76 -1.14
CA GLN A 35 13.27 3.22 -2.19
C GLN A 35 13.31 4.74 -2.24
N GLU A 36 13.68 5.30 -3.40
CA GLU A 36 13.59 6.74 -3.68
C GLU A 36 12.65 6.94 -4.87
N LYS A 37 11.46 7.51 -4.60
CA LYS A 37 10.39 7.72 -5.59
C LYS A 37 10.04 6.43 -6.38
N TYR A 38 10.65 6.23 -7.53
CA TYR A 38 10.41 5.11 -8.45
C TYR A 38 11.59 4.14 -8.58
N GLU A 39 12.71 4.42 -7.90
CA GLU A 39 13.90 3.58 -7.94
C GLU A 39 14.01 2.74 -6.67
N LEU A 40 14.18 1.43 -6.87
CA LEU A 40 14.45 0.49 -5.79
C LEU A 40 15.93 0.12 -5.83
N THR A 41 16.64 0.49 -4.79
CA THR A 41 18.04 0.15 -4.57
C THR A 41 18.16 -0.89 -3.48
N LEU A 42 18.73 -2.03 -3.81
CA LEU A 42 19.04 -3.11 -2.88
C LEU A 42 20.53 -3.04 -2.50
N ARG A 43 20.85 -3.30 -1.23
CA ARG A 43 22.23 -3.33 -0.71
C ARG A 43 22.59 -4.73 -0.22
N ASN A 44 23.87 -5.11 -0.40
CA ASN A 44 24.38 -6.43 -0.04
C ASN A 44 23.51 -7.54 -0.64
N VAL A 45 23.47 -7.55 -1.96
CA VAL A 45 22.58 -8.44 -2.72
C VAL A 45 23.29 -9.74 -3.01
N SER A 46 22.61 -10.86 -2.76
CA SER A 46 23.03 -12.20 -3.17
C SER A 46 21.94 -12.81 -4.04
N ILE A 47 22.27 -13.11 -5.29
CA ILE A 47 21.38 -13.79 -6.22
C ILE A 47 21.85 -15.23 -6.37
N LEU A 48 21.01 -16.18 -6.01
CA LEU A 48 21.24 -17.61 -6.14
C LEU A 48 20.45 -18.13 -7.33
N GLU A 49 21.10 -18.79 -8.25
CA GLU A 49 20.49 -19.42 -9.42
C GLU A 49 20.44 -20.94 -9.24
N PHE A 50 19.27 -21.52 -9.40
CA PHE A 50 19.01 -22.95 -9.32
C PHE A 50 18.36 -23.45 -10.60
N THR A 51 18.57 -24.73 -10.90
CA THR A 51 17.81 -25.45 -11.94
C THR A 51 16.39 -25.74 -11.43
N ASP A 52 15.47 -26.07 -12.32
CA ASP A 52 14.10 -26.47 -11.99
C ASP A 52 14.04 -27.69 -11.01
N SER A 53 15.07 -28.54 -11.08
CA SER A 53 15.28 -29.64 -10.14
C SER A 53 15.88 -29.23 -8.78
N ASN A 54 15.96 -27.93 -8.45
CA ASN A 54 16.58 -27.38 -7.24
C ASN A 54 18.10 -27.62 -7.12
N ALA A 55 18.80 -27.95 -8.23
CA ALA A 55 20.26 -28.02 -8.20
C ALA A 55 20.85 -26.60 -8.29
N PHE A 56 21.81 -26.31 -7.41
CA PHE A 56 22.53 -25.03 -7.39
C PHE A 56 23.41 -24.87 -8.63
N ILE A 57 23.33 -23.71 -9.31
CA ILE A 57 24.11 -23.40 -10.50
C ILE A 57 25.22 -22.40 -10.15
N LYS A 58 24.84 -21.22 -9.67
CA LYS A 58 25.79 -20.15 -9.32
C LYS A 58 25.20 -19.18 -8.30
N ARG A 59 26.10 -18.43 -7.66
CA ARG A 59 25.77 -17.32 -6.76
C ARG A 59 26.42 -16.05 -7.29
N ILE A 60 25.70 -14.96 -7.24
CA ILE A 60 26.17 -13.64 -7.63
C ILE A 60 25.98 -12.73 -6.41
N ASP A 61 27.07 -12.27 -5.86
CA ASP A 61 27.08 -11.29 -4.77
C ASP A 61 27.39 -9.92 -5.33
N ALA A 62 26.64 -8.90 -4.95
CA ALA A 62 26.85 -7.51 -5.36
C ALA A 62 26.71 -6.57 -4.18
N ARG A 63 27.48 -5.48 -4.19
CA ARG A 63 27.36 -4.45 -3.17
C ARG A 63 26.02 -3.74 -3.25
N GLN A 64 25.56 -3.48 -4.47
CA GLN A 64 24.32 -2.76 -4.74
C GLN A 64 23.67 -3.32 -6.00
N ALA A 65 22.32 -3.33 -6.01
CA ALA A 65 21.53 -3.62 -7.19
C ALA A 65 20.44 -2.54 -7.32
N VAL A 66 20.32 -1.94 -8.48
CA VAL A 66 19.25 -1.02 -8.83
C VAL A 66 18.28 -1.75 -9.72
N LEU A 67 17.00 -1.74 -9.37
CA LEU A 67 15.94 -2.31 -10.18
C LEU A 67 15.56 -1.29 -11.27
N GLU A 68 15.87 -1.63 -12.50
CA GLU A 68 15.43 -0.92 -13.71
C GLU A 68 14.32 -1.73 -14.38
N GLU A 69 13.64 -1.16 -15.39
CA GLU A 69 12.62 -1.89 -16.14
C GLU A 69 13.22 -3.11 -16.84
N GLY A 70 12.87 -4.31 -16.36
CA GLY A 70 13.27 -5.59 -16.96
C GLY A 70 14.64 -6.14 -16.53
N PHE A 71 15.43 -5.43 -15.67
CA PHE A 71 16.70 -5.95 -15.20
C PHE A 71 17.17 -5.34 -13.85
N PHE A 72 17.97 -6.10 -13.14
CA PHE A 72 18.79 -5.61 -12.04
C PHE A 72 20.14 -5.13 -12.58
N ASN A 73 20.48 -3.88 -12.32
CA ASN A 73 21.80 -3.33 -12.56
C ASN A 73 22.64 -3.49 -11.30
N LEU A 74 23.54 -4.48 -11.31
CA LEU A 74 24.40 -4.84 -10.19
C LEU A 74 25.70 -4.06 -10.26
N SER A 75 26.14 -3.49 -9.14
CA SER A 75 27.44 -2.83 -8.99
C SER A 75 28.35 -3.64 -8.08
N ASP A 76 29.63 -3.76 -8.43
CA ASP A 76 30.63 -4.57 -7.72
C ASP A 76 30.18 -6.03 -7.58
N ALA A 77 29.87 -6.67 -8.73
CA ALA A 77 29.33 -8.02 -8.78
C ALA A 77 30.44 -9.08 -8.80
N ARG A 78 30.29 -10.12 -7.99
CA ARG A 78 31.18 -11.29 -7.93
C ARG A 78 30.38 -12.55 -8.22
N ILE A 79 30.80 -13.30 -9.24
CA ILE A 79 30.13 -14.52 -9.65
C ILE A 79 30.90 -15.72 -9.10
N TYR A 80 30.19 -16.57 -8.35
CA TYR A 80 30.68 -17.82 -7.80
C TYR A 80 29.97 -18.98 -8.51
N GLU A 81 30.73 -19.75 -9.29
CA GLU A 81 30.24 -20.93 -9.97
C GLU A 81 31.11 -22.14 -9.56
N SER A 82 30.47 -23.30 -9.35
CA SER A 82 31.20 -24.49 -8.88
C SER A 82 32.29 -24.90 -9.87
N GLY A 83 33.53 -24.99 -9.39
CA GLY A 83 34.70 -25.38 -10.20
C GLY A 83 35.29 -24.29 -11.08
N LYS A 84 34.83 -23.04 -11.01
CA LYS A 84 35.36 -21.89 -11.78
C LYS A 84 36.00 -20.84 -10.87
N ILE A 85 36.87 -20.03 -11.49
CA ILE A 85 37.49 -18.88 -10.83
C ILE A 85 36.43 -17.81 -10.61
N ILE A 86 36.49 -17.11 -9.47
CA ILE A 86 35.64 -15.99 -9.16
C ILE A 86 35.83 -14.88 -10.18
N VAL A 87 34.77 -14.49 -10.88
CA VAL A 87 34.81 -13.40 -11.85
C VAL A 87 34.21 -12.15 -11.22
N HIS A 88 34.95 -11.06 -11.30
CA HIS A 88 34.53 -9.75 -10.82
C HIS A 88 34.06 -8.88 -11.99
N HIS A 89 32.94 -8.20 -11.82
CA HIS A 89 32.38 -7.23 -12.78
C HIS A 89 32.03 -5.95 -12.04
N ASP A 90 32.51 -4.81 -12.55
CA ASP A 90 32.17 -3.50 -12.00
C ASP A 90 30.67 -3.20 -12.16
N SER A 91 30.08 -3.64 -13.27
CA SER A 91 28.65 -3.54 -13.56
C SER A 91 28.17 -4.78 -14.28
N LEU A 92 27.05 -5.35 -13.85
CA LEU A 92 26.42 -6.54 -14.44
C LEU A 92 24.91 -6.36 -14.50
N LYS A 93 24.32 -6.50 -15.68
CA LYS A 93 22.86 -6.47 -15.84
C LYS A 93 22.31 -7.89 -15.85
N ILE A 94 21.37 -8.16 -14.96
CA ILE A 94 20.65 -9.43 -14.87
C ILE A 94 19.20 -9.17 -15.23
N PRO A 95 18.64 -9.80 -16.28
CA PRO A 95 17.24 -9.64 -16.60
C PRO A 95 16.36 -10.14 -15.44
N THR A 96 15.21 -9.48 -15.23
CA THR A 96 14.22 -9.85 -14.21
C THR A 96 12.82 -9.47 -14.67
N GLU A 97 11.83 -10.24 -14.29
CA GLU A 97 10.41 -9.88 -14.45
C GLU A 97 9.84 -9.16 -13.23
N LEU A 98 10.65 -8.99 -12.20
CA LEU A 98 10.25 -8.25 -11.02
C LEU A 98 10.14 -6.77 -11.37
N THR A 99 8.99 -6.21 -11.10
CA THR A 99 8.75 -4.76 -11.16
C THR A 99 8.51 -4.25 -9.75
N LEU A 100 8.70 -2.94 -9.54
CA LEU A 100 8.41 -2.32 -8.25
C LEU A 100 6.98 -2.62 -7.79
N GLY A 101 6.01 -2.60 -8.72
CA GLY A 101 4.62 -2.96 -8.46
C GLY A 101 4.46 -4.42 -8.00
N LYS A 102 5.05 -5.38 -8.72
CA LYS A 102 5.02 -6.81 -8.31
C LYS A 102 5.67 -7.05 -6.95
N ILE A 103 6.75 -6.33 -6.65
CA ILE A 103 7.40 -6.40 -5.34
C ILE A 103 6.47 -5.84 -4.26
N GLN A 104 5.83 -4.70 -4.50
CA GLN A 104 4.87 -4.09 -3.57
C GLN A 104 3.58 -4.91 -3.41
N GLU A 105 3.06 -5.53 -4.47
CA GLU A 105 1.91 -6.44 -4.41
C GLU A 105 2.19 -7.71 -3.59
N ASN A 106 3.43 -8.19 -3.58
CA ASN A 106 3.85 -9.34 -2.77
C ASN A 106 4.00 -8.99 -1.27
N PHE A 107 4.10 -7.72 -0.92
CA PHE A 107 3.90 -7.30 0.46
C PHE A 107 2.40 -7.34 0.77
N ALA A 108 2.04 -7.86 1.95
CA ALA A 108 0.65 -7.98 2.36
C ALA A 108 -0.11 -6.66 2.10
N SER A 109 -1.17 -6.72 1.29
CA SER A 109 -2.02 -5.58 1.02
C SER A 109 -2.47 -4.96 2.36
N PRO A 110 -2.46 -3.62 2.51
CA PRO A 110 -2.90 -2.97 3.75
C PRO A 110 -4.26 -3.46 4.25
N GLU A 111 -5.14 -3.85 3.32
CA GLU A 111 -6.50 -4.34 3.61
C GLU A 111 -6.55 -5.72 4.26
N THR A 112 -5.49 -6.52 4.13
CA THR A 112 -5.41 -7.88 4.71
C THR A 112 -4.78 -7.90 6.11
N ILE A 113 -4.25 -6.75 6.55
CA ILE A 113 -3.54 -6.60 7.81
C ILE A 113 -4.53 -6.21 8.90
N SER A 114 -4.43 -6.85 10.08
CA SER A 114 -5.22 -6.47 11.25
C SER A 114 -4.91 -5.02 11.66
N PHE A 115 -5.94 -4.30 12.11
CA PHE A 115 -5.80 -2.93 12.63
C PHE A 115 -4.71 -2.81 13.70
N TRP A 116 -4.60 -3.81 14.57
CA TRP A 116 -3.64 -3.82 15.67
C TRP A 116 -2.19 -4.01 15.22
N ASP A 117 -1.99 -4.70 14.10
CA ASP A 117 -0.66 -4.99 13.55
C ASP A 117 -0.17 -3.88 12.61
N LEU A 118 -1.09 -3.04 12.08
CA LEU A 118 -0.75 -1.95 11.17
C LEU A 118 0.33 -1.01 11.68
N PRO A 119 0.33 -0.54 12.95
CA PRO A 119 1.36 0.37 13.45
C PRO A 119 2.76 -0.26 13.47
N GLU A 120 2.85 -1.56 13.76
CA GLU A 120 4.12 -2.30 13.78
C GLU A 120 4.65 -2.48 12.36
N ILE A 121 3.78 -2.86 11.43
CA ILE A 121 4.11 -3.03 10.02
C ILE A 121 4.53 -1.70 9.39
N ILE A 122 3.88 -0.59 9.70
CA ILE A 122 4.27 0.74 9.25
C ILE A 122 5.71 1.05 9.69
N LYS A 123 6.04 0.84 10.96
CA LYS A 123 7.41 1.04 11.48
C LYS A 123 8.41 0.11 10.81
N PHE A 124 8.03 -1.12 10.56
CA PHE A 124 8.86 -2.09 9.85
C PHE A 124 9.20 -1.60 8.43
N PHE A 125 8.20 -1.15 7.66
CA PHE A 125 8.41 -0.61 6.31
C PHE A 125 9.34 0.60 6.33
N GLU A 126 9.13 1.54 7.25
CA GLU A 126 9.95 2.74 7.40
C GLU A 126 11.41 2.41 7.76
N ASN A 127 11.61 1.51 8.71
CA ASN A 127 12.95 1.06 9.10
C ASN A 127 13.65 0.28 7.99
N SER A 128 12.89 -0.40 7.15
CA SER A 128 13.42 -1.16 6.00
C SER A 128 13.62 -0.29 4.75
N GLY A 129 13.29 1.02 4.79
CA GLY A 129 13.45 1.94 3.67
C GLY A 129 12.35 1.85 2.61
N PHE A 130 11.25 1.16 2.90
CA PHE A 130 10.06 1.12 2.03
C PHE A 130 9.09 2.25 2.35
N SER A 131 8.29 2.62 1.34
CA SER A 131 7.20 3.56 1.55
C SER A 131 6.05 2.90 2.33
N ALA A 132 5.80 3.37 3.54
CA ALA A 132 4.64 2.97 4.35
C ALA A 132 3.38 3.78 4.03
N HIS A 133 3.39 4.62 2.99
CA HIS A 133 2.30 5.54 2.65
C HIS A 133 0.93 4.84 2.50
N PRO A 134 0.78 3.73 1.75
CA PRO A 134 -0.50 3.01 1.64
C PRO A 134 -1.02 2.49 2.97
N HIS A 135 -0.12 1.96 3.82
CA HIS A 135 -0.46 1.41 5.14
C HIS A 135 -0.89 2.52 6.11
N ARG A 136 -0.21 3.67 6.09
CA ARG A 136 -0.61 4.85 6.87
C ARG A 136 -1.97 5.39 6.44
N LEU A 137 -2.23 5.46 5.13
CA LEU A 137 -3.51 5.90 4.60
C LEU A 137 -4.64 4.96 5.04
N HIS A 138 -4.41 3.65 4.96
CA HIS A 138 -5.37 2.65 5.41
C HIS A 138 -5.65 2.73 6.91
N LEU A 139 -4.62 2.87 7.74
CA LEU A 139 -4.76 3.06 9.19
C LEU A 139 -5.62 4.30 9.50
N GLN A 140 -5.34 5.43 8.84
CA GLN A 140 -6.12 6.66 9.03
C GLN A 140 -7.57 6.49 8.57
N SER A 141 -7.83 5.76 7.47
CA SER A 141 -9.20 5.49 7.01
C SER A 141 -9.99 4.64 8.01
N LEU A 142 -9.34 3.67 8.66
CA LEU A 142 -9.96 2.87 9.73
C LEU A 142 -10.28 3.72 10.97
N LEU A 143 -9.38 4.62 11.36
CA LEU A 143 -9.60 5.54 12.49
C LEU A 143 -10.75 6.51 12.23
N VAL A 144 -10.92 6.96 10.99
CA VAL A 144 -11.99 7.88 10.60
C VAL A 144 -13.34 7.16 10.42
N SER A 145 -13.35 5.84 10.20
CA SER A 145 -14.59 5.10 9.88
C SER A 145 -15.70 5.27 10.93
N PRO A 146 -15.48 5.22 12.26
CA PRO A 146 -16.55 5.47 13.23
C PRO A 146 -17.07 6.92 13.14
N PHE A 147 -16.20 7.88 12.86
CA PHE A 147 -16.60 9.28 12.67
C PHE A 147 -17.43 9.49 11.41
N LEU A 148 -17.10 8.79 10.33
CA LEU A 148 -17.90 8.75 9.10
C LEU A 148 -19.31 8.22 9.39
N LEU A 149 -19.45 7.14 10.17
CA LEU A 149 -20.74 6.60 10.57
C LEU A 149 -21.56 7.60 11.40
N MET A 150 -20.92 8.29 12.35
CA MET A 150 -21.56 9.37 13.10
C MET A 150 -22.06 10.48 12.19
N THR A 151 -21.27 10.87 11.18
CA THR A 151 -21.66 11.89 10.21
C THR A 151 -22.87 11.44 9.40
N MET A 152 -22.95 10.17 9.00
CA MET A 152 -24.14 9.62 8.32
C MET A 152 -25.38 9.69 9.19
N ILE A 153 -25.27 9.42 10.49
CA ILE A 153 -26.37 9.54 11.45
C ILE A 153 -26.80 11.01 11.56
N LEU A 154 -25.87 11.96 11.64
CA LEU A 154 -26.17 13.39 11.67
C LEU A 154 -26.92 13.84 10.41
N ILE A 155 -26.48 13.41 9.23
CA ILE A 155 -27.20 13.68 7.96
C ILE A 155 -28.64 13.14 8.05
N ALA A 156 -28.81 11.89 8.47
CA ALA A 156 -30.13 11.30 8.60
C ALA A 156 -31.02 12.07 9.60
N ALA A 157 -30.45 12.52 10.72
CA ALA A 157 -31.15 13.34 11.72
C ALA A 157 -31.65 14.66 11.13
N VAL A 158 -30.82 15.36 10.31
CA VAL A 158 -31.20 16.61 9.64
C VAL A 158 -32.48 16.45 8.82
N PHE A 159 -32.63 15.33 8.11
CA PHE A 159 -33.81 15.09 7.27
C PHE A 159 -34.98 14.45 8.03
N SER A 160 -34.74 13.85 9.20
CA SER A 160 -35.77 13.24 10.06
C SER A 160 -36.47 14.25 10.96
N VAL A 161 -35.72 15.21 11.51
CA VAL A 161 -36.26 16.26 12.39
C VAL A 161 -36.92 17.35 11.55
N ASP A 162 -38.23 17.25 11.34
CA ASP A 162 -39.01 18.28 10.65
C ASP A 162 -40.29 18.56 11.41
N PRO A 163 -40.51 19.81 11.91
CA PRO A 163 -41.74 20.18 12.63
C PRO A 163 -43.00 20.17 11.76
N ASN A 164 -42.87 20.16 10.44
CA ASN A 164 -44.02 20.33 9.52
C ASN A 164 -44.33 19.05 8.74
N GLN A 165 -44.66 17.96 9.45
CA GLN A 165 -45.03 16.65 8.82
C GLN A 165 -46.33 16.64 7.99
N ARG A 166 -47.12 17.73 8.01
CA ARG A 166 -48.45 17.77 7.36
C ARG A 166 -48.45 18.09 5.87
N ALA A 167 -47.33 18.50 5.31
CA ALA A 167 -47.25 18.85 3.89
C ALA A 167 -46.46 17.79 3.09
N GLY A 168 -47.07 16.64 2.82
CA GLY A 168 -46.81 15.74 1.65
C GLY A 168 -45.40 15.47 1.11
N GLY A 169 -44.31 15.97 1.73
CA GLY A 169 -42.95 15.96 1.17
C GLY A 169 -42.04 14.85 1.69
N GLY A 170 -42.57 13.81 2.35
CA GLY A 170 -41.74 12.76 2.96
C GLY A 170 -40.80 12.02 1.99
N ALA A 171 -41.30 11.72 0.80
CA ALA A 171 -40.53 11.04 -0.25
C ALA A 171 -39.34 11.90 -0.74
N LEU A 172 -39.53 13.22 -0.89
CA LEU A 172 -38.47 14.13 -1.31
C LEU A 172 -37.37 14.25 -0.25
N LYS A 173 -37.72 14.25 1.03
CA LYS A 173 -36.78 14.32 2.15
C LYS A 173 -35.93 13.06 2.25
N ILE A 174 -36.58 11.89 2.10
CA ILE A 174 -35.88 10.60 2.08
C ILE A 174 -34.93 10.53 0.89
N SER A 175 -35.38 10.93 -0.28
CA SER A 175 -34.48 10.95 -1.46
C SER A 175 -33.33 11.91 -1.30
N ALA A 176 -33.55 13.10 -0.70
CA ALA A 176 -32.48 14.05 -0.41
C ALA A 176 -31.46 13.50 0.62
N ALA A 177 -31.91 12.81 1.67
CA ALA A 177 -31.04 12.14 2.61
C ALA A 177 -30.16 11.08 1.95
N ILE A 178 -30.74 10.25 1.07
CA ILE A 178 -30.02 9.23 0.31
C ILE A 178 -28.97 9.88 -0.61
N VAL A 179 -29.32 10.95 -1.32
CA VAL A 179 -28.40 11.68 -2.20
C VAL A 179 -27.24 12.28 -1.39
N CYS A 180 -27.51 12.88 -0.22
CA CYS A 180 -26.46 13.42 0.65
C CYS A 180 -25.52 12.33 1.18
N GLY A 181 -26.06 11.19 1.60
CA GLY A 181 -25.27 10.04 2.03
C GLY A 181 -24.39 9.48 0.92
N PHE A 182 -24.95 9.36 -0.30
CA PHE A 182 -24.21 8.95 -1.48
C PHE A 182 -23.09 9.95 -1.83
N LEU A 183 -23.39 11.25 -1.75
CA LEU A 183 -22.41 12.30 -2.02
C LEU A 183 -21.24 12.27 -1.00
N LEU A 184 -21.54 12.09 0.27
CA LEU A 184 -20.50 11.89 1.31
C LEU A 184 -19.63 10.66 0.98
N TYR A 185 -20.24 9.52 0.66
CA TYR A 185 -19.50 8.32 0.29
C TYR A 185 -18.63 8.55 -0.93
N PHE A 186 -19.14 9.16 -1.97
CA PHE A 186 -18.42 9.43 -3.21
C PHE A 186 -17.23 10.39 -2.98
N MET A 187 -17.45 11.48 -2.23
CA MET A 187 -16.39 12.41 -1.87
C MET A 187 -15.30 11.72 -1.05
N THR A 188 -15.67 10.86 -0.10
CA THR A 188 -14.70 10.09 0.69
C THR A 188 -13.85 9.17 -0.20
N ARG A 189 -14.45 8.52 -1.21
CA ARG A 189 -13.72 7.65 -2.14
C ARG A 189 -12.76 8.43 -3.05
N ILE A 190 -13.19 9.60 -3.55
CA ILE A 190 -12.33 10.46 -4.37
C ILE A 190 -11.13 10.95 -3.57
N THR A 191 -11.36 11.50 -2.38
CA THR A 191 -10.28 12.04 -1.56
C THR A 191 -9.32 10.95 -1.11
N TYR A 192 -9.83 9.73 -0.81
CA TYR A 192 -9.00 8.56 -0.52
C TYR A 192 -8.12 8.19 -1.71
N ALA A 193 -8.68 8.15 -2.92
CA ALA A 193 -7.91 7.87 -4.15
C ALA A 193 -6.82 8.93 -4.41
N MET A 194 -7.13 10.21 -4.17
CA MET A 194 -6.15 11.30 -4.26
C MET A 194 -5.05 11.18 -3.18
N GLY A 195 -5.41 10.74 -1.97
CA GLY A 195 -4.47 10.43 -0.90
C GLY A 195 -3.58 9.26 -1.26
N PHE A 196 -4.13 8.21 -1.87
CA PHE A 196 -3.37 7.04 -2.33
C PHE A 196 -2.35 7.42 -3.42
N ALA A 197 -2.72 8.30 -4.35
CA ALA A 197 -1.84 8.84 -5.37
C ALA A 197 -0.81 9.86 -4.83
N ALA A 198 -0.75 10.08 -3.50
CA ALA A 198 0.12 11.04 -2.82
C ALA A 198 -0.05 12.50 -3.28
N ASN A 199 -1.17 12.82 -3.92
CA ASN A 199 -1.51 14.19 -4.34
C ASN A 199 -2.03 15.06 -3.17
N LEU A 200 -2.53 14.40 -2.11
CA LEU A 200 -3.03 15.04 -0.90
C LEU A 200 -2.35 14.46 0.35
N PRO A 201 -2.09 15.28 1.39
CA PRO A 201 -1.66 14.78 2.69
C PRO A 201 -2.69 13.78 3.25
N ILE A 202 -2.21 12.68 3.84
CA ILE A 202 -3.04 11.55 4.30
C ILE A 202 -4.19 12.00 5.21
N VAL A 203 -3.89 12.91 6.16
CA VAL A 203 -4.89 13.40 7.11
C VAL A 203 -6.01 14.15 6.39
N PHE A 204 -5.67 15.04 5.46
CA PHE A 204 -6.68 15.77 4.68
C PHE A 204 -7.50 14.83 3.78
N ALA A 205 -6.86 13.84 3.16
CA ALA A 205 -7.54 12.89 2.29
C ALA A 205 -8.59 12.04 3.03
N THR A 206 -8.37 11.74 4.32
CA THR A 206 -9.26 10.87 5.11
C THR A 206 -10.27 11.65 5.94
N TRP A 207 -9.87 12.77 6.56
CA TRP A 207 -10.70 13.50 7.53
C TRP A 207 -11.56 14.60 6.91
N SER A 208 -11.18 15.19 5.76
CA SER A 208 -11.89 16.36 5.22
C SER A 208 -13.36 16.09 4.86
N PRO A 209 -13.76 15.00 4.16
CA PRO A 209 -15.15 14.82 3.80
C PRO A 209 -16.07 14.62 5.02
N PRO A 210 -15.76 13.71 5.98
CA PRO A 210 -16.64 13.54 7.13
C PRO A 210 -16.75 14.81 7.99
N LEU A 211 -15.64 15.56 8.18
CA LEU A 211 -15.66 16.79 8.95
C LEU A 211 -16.54 17.87 8.30
N ILE A 212 -16.39 18.08 7.00
CA ILE A 212 -17.20 19.08 6.27
C ILE A 212 -18.69 18.75 6.38
N PHE A 213 -19.06 17.51 6.12
CA PHE A 213 -20.46 17.09 6.18
C PHE A 213 -21.02 17.10 7.62
N ALA A 214 -20.18 16.76 8.63
CA ALA A 214 -20.58 16.87 10.03
C ALA A 214 -20.87 18.32 10.43
N CYS A 215 -19.98 19.26 10.07
CA CYS A 215 -20.17 20.69 10.35
C CYS A 215 -21.43 21.24 9.69
N ILE A 216 -21.66 20.89 8.41
CA ILE A 216 -22.89 21.29 7.70
C ILE A 216 -24.13 20.71 8.39
N SER A 217 -24.12 19.42 8.75
CA SER A 217 -25.25 18.77 9.40
C SER A 217 -25.56 19.35 10.77
N ILE A 218 -24.52 19.64 11.59
CA ILE A 218 -24.68 20.26 12.89
C ILE A 218 -25.25 21.69 12.72
N SER A 219 -24.70 22.48 11.81
CA SER A 219 -25.18 23.83 11.53
C SER A 219 -26.66 23.85 11.11
N MET A 220 -27.06 22.89 10.27
CA MET A 220 -28.47 22.76 9.84
C MET A 220 -29.39 22.34 11.00
N LEU A 221 -28.93 21.45 11.89
CA LEU A 221 -29.70 21.03 13.07
C LEU A 221 -29.90 22.21 14.03
N LEU A 222 -28.83 22.95 14.35
CA LEU A 222 -28.90 24.13 15.23
C LEU A 222 -29.83 25.21 14.66
N HIS A 223 -29.72 25.49 13.37
CA HIS A 223 -30.59 26.50 12.74
C HIS A 223 -32.08 26.10 12.75
N ARG A 224 -32.40 24.83 12.79
CA ARG A 224 -33.77 24.34 12.90
C ARG A 224 -34.30 24.32 14.35
N GLU A 225 -33.40 24.30 15.34
CA GLU A 225 -33.77 24.35 16.75
C GLU A 225 -34.04 25.80 17.23
N ASP A 226 -33.28 26.76 16.68
CA ASP A 226 -33.40 28.19 17.03
C ASP A 226 -34.49 28.94 16.23
N GLY A 227 -35.15 28.35 15.26
CA GLY A 227 -36.20 28.91 14.41
C GLY A 227 -37.53 28.19 14.54
#